data_56b89e4dabeafb1f75c70ff216f10bdb
#
_entry.id   56b89e4dabeafb1f75c70ff216f10bdb
#
_cell.length_a   1.000
_cell.length_b   1.000
_cell.length_c   1.000
_cell.angle_alpha   90.00
_cell.angle_beta   90.00
_cell.angle_gamma   90.00
#
_symmetry.space_group_name_H-M   'P 1'
#
loop_
_entity.id
_entity.type
_entity.pdbx_description
1 polymer ?
#
loop_
_entity_poly.entity_id
_entity_poly.type
_entity_poly.pdbx_seq_one_letter_code
_entity_poly.pdbx_strand_id
1 'polypeptide(L)'
;MAESEVVDMDVKKSFIKKQHVFSQLTEEEIDVLASLLTEERFAAGDTIVTEGDHVDSVYFIVSGKADVRHISIQDGDIHIESVATLNEGAAIGLNETGFYSVSGVRTATVCALSSMMTLRLSVAAFHGFALSNSHVSAVMRQHASKMLGFSSIADEI
;
A
#
# COMPACT_ATOMS: atom_id res chain seq x y z
N MET A 1 -17.32 15.47 -16.07
CA MET A 1 -16.96 14.55 -17.09
C MET A 1 -15.98 13.50 -16.59
N ALA A 2 -16.07 12.36 -17.17
CA ALA A 2 -15.27 11.25 -16.73
C ALA A 2 -13.78 11.54 -16.85
N GLU A 3 -13.40 12.27 -17.86
CA GLU A 3 -11.98 12.52 -18.11
C GLU A 3 -11.34 13.34 -17.01
N SER A 4 -12.10 14.18 -16.31
CA SER A 4 -11.52 14.97 -15.22
C SER A 4 -11.13 14.11 -14.04
N GLU A 5 -11.51 12.83 -14.05
CA GLU A 5 -11.26 11.93 -12.95
C GLU A 5 -10.03 11.05 -13.17
N VAL A 6 -9.42 11.15 -14.35
CA VAL A 6 -8.21 10.39 -14.64
C VAL A 6 -7.03 11.04 -13.94
N VAL A 7 -6.29 10.24 -13.18
CA VAL A 7 -5.11 10.73 -12.47
C VAL A 7 -3.93 10.73 -13.44
N ASP A 8 -3.31 11.87 -13.64
CA ASP A 8 -2.23 11.95 -14.61
C ASP A 8 -0.91 11.41 -14.03
N MET A 9 0.07 11.25 -14.90
CA MET A 9 1.34 10.63 -14.53
C MET A 9 2.10 11.44 -13.48
N ASP A 10 2.04 12.77 -13.56
CA ASP A 10 2.75 13.61 -12.59
C ASP A 10 2.18 13.43 -11.19
N VAL A 11 0.87 13.30 -11.07
CA VAL A 11 0.23 13.05 -9.77
C VAL A 11 0.65 11.66 -9.26
N LYS A 12 0.62 10.65 -10.12
CA LYS A 12 1.05 9.31 -9.72
C LYS A 12 2.47 9.31 -9.19
N LYS A 13 3.38 9.99 -9.90
CA LYS A 13 4.77 10.08 -9.47
C LYS A 13 4.89 10.81 -8.13
N SER A 14 4.08 11.82 -7.90
CA SER A 14 4.15 12.56 -6.64
C SER A 14 3.76 11.69 -5.45
N PHE A 15 2.79 10.79 -5.62
CA PHE A 15 2.42 9.87 -4.55
C PHE A 15 3.53 8.88 -4.24
N ILE A 16 4.23 8.41 -5.27
CA ILE A 16 5.37 7.51 -5.07
C ILE A 16 6.50 8.24 -4.35
N LYS A 17 6.82 9.46 -4.79
CA LYS A 17 7.93 10.22 -4.20
C LYS A 17 7.69 10.57 -2.74
N LYS A 18 6.44 10.66 -2.30
CA LYS A 18 6.12 10.94 -0.90
C LYS A 18 6.41 9.77 0.03
N GLN A 19 6.53 8.56 -0.51
CA GLN A 19 6.71 7.39 0.33
C GLN A 19 8.20 7.18 0.59
N HIS A 20 8.55 7.12 1.88
CA HIS A 20 9.95 6.97 2.27
C HIS A 20 10.60 5.73 1.65
N VAL A 21 9.83 4.65 1.53
CA VAL A 21 10.36 3.38 1.00
C VAL A 21 10.85 3.53 -0.44
N PHE A 22 10.32 4.49 -1.19
CA PHE A 22 10.71 4.72 -2.58
C PHE A 22 11.65 5.90 -2.75
N SER A 23 12.16 6.47 -1.65
CA SER A 23 12.94 7.71 -1.70
C SER A 23 14.27 7.57 -2.43
N GLN A 24 14.80 6.35 -2.56
CA GLN A 24 16.08 6.12 -3.21
C GLN A 24 15.97 5.64 -4.65
N LEU A 25 14.76 5.58 -5.19
CA LEU A 25 14.57 5.19 -6.58
C LEU A 25 14.97 6.34 -7.50
N THR A 26 15.50 5.99 -8.68
CA THR A 26 15.84 6.99 -9.69
C THR A 26 14.56 7.51 -10.36
N GLU A 27 14.68 8.61 -11.07
CA GLU A 27 13.54 9.18 -11.79
C GLU A 27 12.97 8.20 -12.80
N GLU A 28 13.82 7.45 -13.51
CA GLU A 28 13.37 6.45 -14.46
C GLU A 28 12.62 5.32 -13.76
N GLU A 29 13.12 4.88 -12.60
CA GLU A 29 12.45 3.84 -11.83
C GLU A 29 11.09 4.31 -11.34
N ILE A 30 11.00 5.56 -10.92
CA ILE A 30 9.73 6.13 -10.48
C ILE A 30 8.75 6.20 -11.65
N ASP A 31 9.23 6.54 -12.84
CA ASP A 31 8.38 6.56 -14.03
C ASP A 31 7.75 5.19 -14.31
N VAL A 32 8.56 4.14 -14.23
CA VAL A 32 8.06 2.78 -14.48
C VAL A 32 7.07 2.39 -13.38
N LEU A 33 7.43 2.66 -12.13
CA LEU A 33 6.56 2.31 -11.01
C LEU A 33 5.22 3.02 -11.11
N ALA A 34 5.24 4.30 -11.48
CA ALA A 34 4.01 5.07 -11.64
C ALA A 34 3.11 4.47 -12.73
N SER A 35 3.72 3.93 -13.79
CA SER A 35 2.95 3.32 -14.87
C SER A 35 2.22 2.06 -14.43
N LEU A 36 2.62 1.46 -13.31
CA LEU A 36 1.97 0.27 -12.78
C LEU A 36 0.75 0.59 -11.90
N LEU A 37 0.59 1.84 -11.53
CA LEU A 37 -0.54 2.26 -10.67
C LEU A 37 -1.82 2.30 -11.49
N THR A 38 -2.88 1.74 -10.91
CA THR A 38 -4.21 1.78 -11.51
C THR A 38 -5.17 2.52 -10.61
N GLU A 39 -6.13 3.22 -11.20
CA GLU A 39 -7.13 3.95 -10.43
C GLU A 39 -8.19 2.99 -9.93
N GLU A 40 -8.56 3.17 -8.67
CA GLU A 40 -9.64 2.37 -8.10
C GLU A 40 -10.47 3.27 -7.17
N ARG A 41 -11.79 3.24 -7.37
CA ARG A 41 -12.72 4.09 -6.64
C ARG A 41 -13.53 3.28 -5.66
N PHE A 42 -13.86 3.91 -4.54
CA PHE A 42 -14.69 3.30 -3.51
C PHE A 42 -15.77 4.28 -3.10
N ALA A 43 -16.95 3.76 -2.84
CA ALA A 43 -18.06 4.55 -2.29
C ALA A 43 -17.99 4.51 -0.77
N ALA A 44 -18.57 5.51 -0.12
CA ALA A 44 -18.66 5.51 1.33
C ALA A 44 -19.26 4.20 1.82
N GLY A 45 -18.62 3.57 2.80
CA GLY A 45 -19.07 2.30 3.34
C GLY A 45 -18.43 1.07 2.72
N ASP A 46 -17.75 1.23 1.58
CA ASP A 46 -17.08 0.09 0.95
C ASP A 46 -15.90 -0.38 1.80
N THR A 47 -15.68 -1.70 1.80
CA THR A 47 -14.48 -2.27 2.42
C THR A 47 -13.38 -2.30 1.37
N ILE A 48 -12.24 -1.69 1.69
CA ILE A 48 -11.10 -1.63 0.78
C ILE A 48 -10.25 -2.88 0.94
N VAL A 49 -9.90 -3.22 2.18
CA VAL A 49 -9.14 -4.43 2.51
C VAL A 49 -9.71 -5.04 3.78
N THR A 50 -9.56 -6.35 3.93
CA THR A 50 -10.14 -7.10 5.05
C THR A 50 -9.02 -7.75 5.86
N GLU A 51 -9.09 -7.59 7.17
CA GLU A 51 -8.15 -8.21 8.11
C GLU A 51 -8.10 -9.72 7.87
N GLY A 52 -6.88 -10.27 7.80
CA GLY A 52 -6.68 -11.69 7.57
C GLY A 52 -6.53 -12.10 6.11
N ASP A 53 -6.91 -11.23 5.18
CA ASP A 53 -6.70 -11.52 3.74
C ASP A 53 -5.25 -11.35 3.37
N HIS A 54 -4.82 -12.01 2.29
CA HIS A 54 -3.46 -11.83 1.79
C HIS A 54 -3.27 -10.40 1.29
N VAL A 55 -2.07 -9.88 1.49
CA VAL A 55 -1.69 -8.57 0.97
C VAL A 55 -1.31 -8.73 -0.49
N ASP A 56 -2.21 -8.39 -1.39
CA ASP A 56 -1.99 -8.50 -2.83
C ASP A 56 -1.78 -7.15 -3.50
N SER A 57 -1.93 -6.08 -2.76
CA SER A 57 -1.85 -4.74 -3.34
C SER A 57 -1.64 -3.69 -2.26
N VAL A 58 -1.19 -2.52 -2.70
CA VAL A 58 -1.05 -1.34 -1.88
C VAL A 58 -1.91 -0.25 -2.52
N TYR A 59 -2.55 0.56 -1.70
CA TYR A 59 -3.39 1.65 -2.19
C TYR A 59 -2.84 2.98 -1.69
N PHE A 60 -2.80 3.98 -2.56
CA PHE A 60 -2.45 5.34 -2.18
C PHE A 60 -3.70 6.20 -2.29
N ILE A 61 -4.06 6.92 -1.24
CA ILE A 61 -5.29 7.69 -1.21
C ILE A 61 -5.09 9.03 -1.92
N VAL A 62 -5.74 9.20 -3.06
CA VAL A 62 -5.71 10.46 -3.82
C VAL A 62 -6.71 11.43 -3.22
N SER A 63 -7.91 10.94 -2.89
CA SER A 63 -8.95 11.77 -2.27
C SER A 63 -9.84 10.91 -1.40
N GLY A 64 -10.44 11.52 -0.38
CA GLY A 64 -11.35 10.85 0.52
C GLY A 64 -10.68 10.43 1.81
N LYS A 65 -11.44 9.74 2.65
CA LYS A 65 -11.00 9.30 3.97
C LYS A 65 -11.37 7.86 4.19
N ALA A 66 -10.52 7.13 4.91
CA ALA A 66 -10.75 5.73 5.25
C ALA A 66 -10.54 5.52 6.73
N ASP A 67 -11.24 4.53 7.27
CA ASP A 67 -11.18 4.15 8.68
C ASP A 67 -10.49 2.80 8.80
N VAL A 68 -9.47 2.73 9.66
CA VAL A 68 -8.76 1.49 9.95
C VAL A 68 -9.39 0.88 11.19
N ARG A 69 -9.81 -0.38 11.08
CA ARG A 69 -10.58 -1.06 12.13
C ARG A 69 -9.98 -2.40 12.50
N HIS A 70 -10.04 -2.72 13.78
CA HIS A 70 -9.82 -4.09 14.24
C HIS A 70 -11.18 -4.70 14.56
N ILE A 71 -11.38 -5.92 14.08
CA ILE A 71 -12.61 -6.66 14.32
C ILE A 71 -12.24 -7.89 15.14
N SER A 72 -12.90 -8.06 16.29
CA SER A 72 -12.62 -9.18 17.18
C SER A 72 -13.92 -9.75 17.72
N ILE A 73 -13.85 -10.95 18.29
CA ILE A 73 -14.98 -11.59 18.95
C ILE A 73 -14.65 -11.66 20.43
N GLN A 74 -15.50 -11.06 21.25
CA GLN A 74 -15.33 -11.04 22.70
C GLN A 74 -16.65 -11.49 23.32
N ASP A 75 -16.58 -12.53 24.15
CA ASP A 75 -17.76 -13.06 24.83
C ASP A 75 -18.89 -13.42 23.88
N GLY A 76 -18.53 -13.90 22.68
CA GLY A 76 -19.49 -14.29 21.65
C GLY A 76 -20.02 -13.16 20.81
N ASP A 77 -19.62 -11.92 21.10
CA ASP A 77 -20.09 -10.75 20.34
C ASP A 77 -18.99 -10.19 19.46
N ILE A 78 -19.40 -9.58 18.36
CA ILE A 78 -18.47 -8.93 17.45
C ILE A 78 -18.18 -7.52 17.96
N HIS A 79 -16.89 -7.22 18.12
CA HIS A 79 -16.42 -5.90 18.52
C HIS A 79 -15.65 -5.27 17.37
N ILE A 80 -15.99 -4.03 17.04
CA ILE A 80 -15.33 -3.28 15.99
C ILE A 80 -14.72 -2.04 16.65
N GLU A 81 -13.41 -1.89 16.48
CA GLU A 81 -12.70 -0.76 17.06
C GLU A 81 -12.00 0.02 15.98
N SER A 82 -12.34 1.31 15.88
CA SER A 82 -11.65 2.22 14.97
C SER A 82 -10.32 2.61 15.60
N VAL A 83 -9.22 2.33 14.91
CA VAL A 83 -7.88 2.59 15.46
C VAL A 83 -7.17 3.74 14.78
N ALA A 84 -7.60 4.15 13.58
CA ALA A 84 -6.97 5.26 12.87
C ALA A 84 -7.86 5.73 11.72
N THR A 85 -7.64 6.96 11.30
CA THR A 85 -8.26 7.51 10.09
C THR A 85 -7.15 7.84 9.10
N LEU A 86 -7.32 7.45 7.85
CA LEU A 86 -6.36 7.72 6.79
C LEU A 86 -6.92 8.78 5.86
N ASN A 87 -6.07 9.74 5.51
CA ASN A 87 -6.46 10.87 4.66
C ASN A 87 -5.65 10.86 3.36
N GLU A 88 -5.87 11.87 2.53
CA GLU A 88 -5.10 12.07 1.30
C GLU A 88 -3.61 11.91 1.55
N GLY A 89 -2.96 11.20 0.66
CA GLY A 89 -1.52 10.98 0.74
C GLY A 89 -1.11 9.75 1.52
N ALA A 90 -2.02 9.16 2.29
CA ALA A 90 -1.71 7.97 3.06
C ALA A 90 -1.70 6.74 2.16
N ALA A 91 -0.96 5.71 2.58
CA ALA A 91 -0.90 4.44 1.87
C ALA A 91 -1.51 3.36 2.74
N ILE A 92 -2.18 2.41 2.08
CA ILE A 92 -2.77 1.25 2.74
C ILE A 92 -1.94 0.03 2.36
N GLY A 93 -1.34 -0.63 3.33
CA GLY A 93 -0.60 -1.87 3.14
C GLY A 93 0.88 -1.72 2.85
N LEU A 94 1.37 -0.50 2.67
CA LEU A 94 2.77 -0.28 2.30
C LEU A 94 3.74 -0.75 3.38
N ASN A 95 3.34 -0.65 4.63
CA ASN A 95 4.18 -1.02 5.77
C ASN A 95 3.90 -2.42 6.29
N GLU A 96 3.08 -3.20 5.60
CA GLU A 96 2.80 -4.56 6.01
C GLU A 96 3.83 -5.52 5.42
N THR A 97 4.10 -6.60 6.14
CA THR A 97 5.11 -7.57 5.68
C THR A 97 4.77 -8.16 4.33
N GLY A 98 3.47 -8.22 3.98
CA GLY A 98 3.05 -8.75 2.68
C GLY A 98 3.56 -7.97 1.48
N PHE A 99 3.94 -6.70 1.69
CA PHE A 99 4.54 -5.94 0.61
C PHE A 99 5.91 -6.51 0.23
N TYR A 100 6.57 -7.14 1.19
CA TYR A 100 7.91 -7.69 1.01
C TYR A 100 7.91 -9.21 0.90
N SER A 101 6.76 -9.85 1.10
CA SER A 101 6.68 -11.29 1.19
C SER A 101 5.32 -11.75 0.67
N VAL A 102 5.32 -12.89 -0.03
CA VAL A 102 4.07 -13.43 -0.57
C VAL A 102 3.17 -14.02 0.51
N SER A 103 3.65 -14.16 1.73
CA SER A 103 2.87 -14.77 2.81
C SER A 103 2.24 -13.76 3.76
N GLY A 104 2.38 -12.45 3.50
CA GLY A 104 1.82 -11.44 4.38
C GLY A 104 0.31 -11.38 4.34
N VAL A 105 -0.29 -11.00 5.47
CA VAL A 105 -1.74 -10.84 5.57
C VAL A 105 -2.06 -9.45 6.12
N ARG A 106 -3.27 -9.00 5.82
CA ARG A 106 -3.76 -7.71 6.31
C ARG A 106 -3.92 -7.75 7.82
N THR A 107 -3.40 -6.74 8.49
CA THR A 107 -3.46 -6.66 9.95
C THR A 107 -4.70 -5.93 10.45
N ALA A 108 -5.43 -5.29 9.55
CA ALA A 108 -6.64 -4.56 9.91
C ALA A 108 -7.56 -4.47 8.70
N THR A 109 -8.83 -4.18 8.97
CA THR A 109 -9.81 -3.91 7.92
C THR A 109 -9.84 -2.40 7.69
N VAL A 110 -9.90 -1.99 6.42
CA VAL A 110 -9.96 -0.57 6.07
C VAL A 110 -11.23 -0.34 5.25
N CYS A 111 -12.03 0.60 5.71
CA CYS A 111 -13.31 0.93 5.09
C CYS A 111 -13.35 2.40 4.67
N ALA A 112 -13.99 2.68 3.54
CA ALA A 112 -14.14 4.04 3.07
C ALA A 112 -15.16 4.78 3.93
N LEU A 113 -14.79 5.95 4.45
CA LEU A 113 -15.71 6.83 5.19
C LEU A 113 -16.42 7.79 4.26
N SER A 114 -15.86 8.02 3.10
CA SER A 114 -16.42 8.90 2.09
C SER A 114 -16.14 8.30 0.72
N SER A 115 -16.63 8.93 -0.34
CA SER A 115 -16.20 8.56 -1.68
C SER A 115 -14.69 8.74 -1.77
N MET A 116 -14.01 7.78 -2.37
CA MET A 116 -12.55 7.79 -2.44
C MET A 116 -12.07 7.49 -3.84
N MET A 117 -10.96 8.15 -4.20
CA MET A 117 -10.16 7.78 -5.35
C MET A 117 -8.83 7.29 -4.82
N THR A 118 -8.40 6.12 -5.28
CA THR A 118 -7.11 5.54 -4.88
C THR A 118 -6.30 5.16 -6.11
N LEU A 119 -4.99 5.02 -5.88
CA LEU A 119 -4.08 4.45 -6.87
C LEU A 119 -3.63 3.11 -6.29
N ARG A 120 -3.89 2.04 -7.03
CA ARG A 120 -3.59 0.68 -6.58
C ARG A 120 -2.31 0.18 -7.25
N LEU A 121 -1.43 -0.38 -6.45
CA LEU A 121 -0.22 -1.04 -6.94
C LEU A 121 -0.32 -2.52 -6.60
N SER A 122 -0.37 -3.36 -7.61
CA SER A 122 -0.37 -4.81 -7.42
C SER A 122 0.99 -5.24 -6.88
N VAL A 123 0.99 -6.07 -5.84
CA VAL A 123 2.24 -6.62 -5.28
C VAL A 123 2.94 -7.47 -6.33
N ALA A 124 2.18 -8.24 -7.12
CA ALA A 124 2.77 -9.04 -8.18
C ALA A 124 3.46 -8.18 -9.24
N ALA A 125 2.81 -7.08 -9.64
CA ALA A 125 3.41 -6.16 -10.62
C ALA A 125 4.67 -5.51 -10.03
N PHE A 126 4.62 -5.13 -8.75
CA PHE A 126 5.78 -4.54 -8.10
C PHE A 126 6.94 -5.53 -8.03
N HIS A 127 6.66 -6.79 -7.67
CA HIS A 127 7.72 -7.80 -7.60
C HIS A 127 8.33 -8.07 -8.96
N GLY A 128 7.52 -8.08 -10.02
CA GLY A 128 8.04 -8.22 -11.38
C GLY A 128 8.97 -7.07 -11.75
N PHE A 129 8.58 -5.86 -11.38
CA PHE A 129 9.42 -4.68 -11.60
C PHE A 129 10.73 -4.80 -10.82
N ALA A 130 10.66 -5.19 -9.54
CA ALA A 130 11.85 -5.32 -8.69
C ALA A 130 12.78 -6.43 -9.19
N LEU A 131 12.22 -7.54 -9.66
CA LEU A 131 13.04 -8.64 -10.15
C LEU A 131 13.80 -8.28 -11.43
N SER A 132 13.25 -7.40 -12.24
CA SER A 132 13.90 -6.98 -13.48
C SER A 132 14.81 -5.77 -13.29
N ASN A 133 14.95 -5.29 -12.04
CA ASN A 133 15.75 -4.10 -11.75
C ASN A 133 16.51 -4.30 -10.44
N SER A 134 17.83 -4.60 -10.55
CA SER A 134 18.63 -4.94 -9.38
C SER A 134 18.74 -3.80 -8.36
N HIS A 135 18.73 -2.55 -8.82
CA HIS A 135 18.78 -1.41 -7.92
C HIS A 135 17.51 -1.36 -7.05
N VAL A 136 16.34 -1.54 -7.68
CA VAL A 136 15.08 -1.53 -6.94
C VAL A 136 15.05 -2.67 -5.91
N SER A 137 15.48 -3.86 -6.31
CA SER A 137 15.55 -4.99 -5.39
C SER A 137 16.44 -4.70 -4.20
N ALA A 138 17.60 -4.08 -4.42
CA ALA A 138 18.51 -3.75 -3.34
C ALA A 138 17.90 -2.73 -2.38
N VAL A 139 17.26 -1.69 -2.91
CA VAL A 139 16.62 -0.67 -2.09
C VAL A 139 15.52 -1.29 -1.23
N MET A 140 14.71 -2.15 -1.83
CA MET A 140 13.61 -2.77 -1.10
C MET A 140 14.10 -3.74 -0.03
N ARG A 141 15.15 -4.49 -0.32
CA ARG A 141 15.72 -5.39 0.70
C ARG A 141 16.25 -4.61 1.89
N GLN A 142 16.94 -3.51 1.66
CA GLN A 142 17.44 -2.68 2.75
C GLN A 142 16.30 -2.14 3.60
N HIS A 143 15.24 -1.67 2.95
CA HIS A 143 14.12 -1.13 3.68
C HIS A 143 13.40 -2.21 4.50
N ALA A 144 13.21 -3.38 3.91
CA ALA A 144 12.57 -4.50 4.59
C ALA A 144 13.38 -4.94 5.81
N SER A 145 14.70 -5.02 5.68
CA SER A 145 15.56 -5.40 6.80
C SER A 145 15.42 -4.44 7.97
N LYS A 146 15.41 -3.14 7.69
CA LYS A 146 15.25 -2.14 8.74
C LYS A 146 13.89 -2.23 9.39
N MET A 147 12.84 -2.34 8.57
CA MET A 147 11.47 -2.33 9.06
C MET A 147 11.16 -3.55 9.90
N LEU A 148 11.67 -4.71 9.48
CA LEU A 148 11.38 -5.97 10.15
C LEU A 148 12.37 -6.30 11.26
N GLY A 149 13.43 -5.52 11.40
CA GLY A 149 14.43 -5.77 12.43
C GLY A 149 15.31 -6.98 12.15
N PHE A 150 15.46 -7.35 10.90
CA PHE A 150 16.18 -8.55 10.49
C PHE A 150 17.62 -8.29 10.05
N SER A 151 18.09 -7.04 10.12
CA SER A 151 19.36 -6.72 9.48
C SER A 151 20.50 -7.63 9.89
N SER A 152 20.69 -7.84 11.18
CA SER A 152 21.81 -8.70 11.63
C SER A 152 21.54 -10.17 11.35
N ILE A 153 20.30 -10.60 11.49
CA ILE A 153 19.96 -11.99 11.26
C ILE A 153 20.05 -12.33 9.78
N ALA A 154 19.52 -11.44 8.94
CA ALA A 154 19.55 -11.65 7.51
C ALA A 154 20.98 -11.71 6.97
N ASP A 155 21.88 -10.93 7.55
CA ASP A 155 23.26 -10.89 7.11
C ASP A 155 24.00 -12.17 7.43
N GLU A 156 23.55 -12.89 8.45
CA GLU A 156 24.20 -14.12 8.87
C GLU A 156 23.75 -15.32 8.06
N ILE A 157 22.68 -15.18 7.35
CA ILE A 157 22.15 -16.24 6.53
C ILE A 157 22.62 -16.11 5.10
#